data_5c5444a99842097832d69b8b5a2ec391
#
_entry.id   5c5444a99842097832d69b8b5a2ec391
#
_cell.length_a   1.000
_cell.length_b   1.000
_cell.length_c   1.000
_cell.angle_alpha   90.00
_cell.angle_beta   90.00
_cell.angle_gamma   90.00
#
_symmetry.space_group_name_H-M   'P 1'
#
loop_
_entity.id
_entity.type
_entity.pdbx_description
1 polymer ?
#
loop_
_entity_poly.entity_id
_entity_poly.type
_entity_poly.pdbx_seq_one_letter_code
_entity_poly.pdbx_strand_id
1 'polypeptide(L)'
;MSELNWQELRIGMLKNRVAPKYARRTILELKSHFAELKNRAIDEGLSEGAAQQRARDEIGNEGTILKEVLSKPELRSIPSRFPRVFFALIPTLSLLCTFGLALFSFLAVYESWNAIEAGGEL
;
A
#
# COMPACT_ATOMS: atom_id res chain seq x y z
N MET A 1 -22.73 10.91 -22.09
CA MET A 1 -22.94 9.91 -21.01
C MET A 1 -21.57 9.60 -20.43
N SER A 2 -21.33 9.98 -19.20
CA SER A 2 -20.01 9.81 -18.61
C SER A 2 -19.82 8.35 -18.19
N GLU A 3 -18.89 7.64 -18.82
CA GLU A 3 -18.42 6.35 -18.36
C GLU A 3 -17.85 6.50 -16.95
N LEU A 4 -17.93 5.42 -16.15
CA LEU A 4 -17.34 5.41 -14.81
C LEU A 4 -15.83 5.67 -14.96
N ASN A 5 -15.34 6.75 -14.36
CA ASN A 5 -13.94 7.14 -14.51
C ASN A 5 -13.04 6.33 -13.57
N TRP A 6 -12.65 5.16 -14.03
CA TRP A 6 -11.77 4.24 -13.29
C TRP A 6 -10.43 4.85 -12.91
N GLN A 7 -9.92 5.78 -13.72
CA GLN A 7 -8.66 6.48 -13.41
C GLN A 7 -8.84 7.45 -12.25
N GLU A 8 -9.91 8.21 -12.25
CA GLU A 8 -10.23 9.15 -11.17
C GLU A 8 -10.44 8.41 -9.85
N LEU A 9 -11.19 7.30 -9.87
CA LEU A 9 -11.37 6.44 -8.71
C LEU A 9 -10.04 5.90 -8.19
N ARG A 10 -9.15 5.44 -9.08
CA ARG A 10 -7.81 4.98 -8.72
C ARG A 10 -6.97 6.09 -8.08
N ILE A 11 -6.96 7.27 -8.69
CA ILE A 11 -6.25 8.45 -8.16
C ILE A 11 -6.81 8.84 -6.80
N GLY A 12 -8.14 8.83 -6.64
CA GLY A 12 -8.81 9.08 -5.36
C GLY A 12 -8.37 8.10 -4.27
N MET A 13 -8.29 6.80 -4.57
CA MET A 13 -7.80 5.79 -3.63
C MET A 13 -6.34 6.04 -3.22
N LEU A 14 -5.46 6.30 -4.19
CA LEU A 14 -4.03 6.56 -3.93
C LEU A 14 -3.82 7.84 -3.13
N LYS A 15 -4.56 8.92 -3.44
CA LYS A 15 -4.52 10.18 -2.71
C LYS A 15 -4.95 10.02 -1.25
N ASN A 16 -5.87 9.10 -0.99
CA ASN A 16 -6.32 8.74 0.36
C ASN A 16 -5.50 7.61 1.01
N ARG A 17 -4.29 7.36 0.53
CA ARG A 17 -3.30 6.44 1.12
C ARG A 17 -3.71 4.96 1.11
N VAL A 18 -4.59 4.57 0.19
CA VAL A 18 -4.82 3.15 -0.10
C VAL A 18 -3.58 2.58 -0.75
N ALA A 19 -3.11 1.42 -0.30
CA ALA A 19 -1.92 0.81 -0.88
C ALA A 19 -2.13 0.49 -2.37
N PRO A 20 -1.15 0.76 -3.27
CA PRO A 20 -1.31 0.61 -4.72
C PRO A 20 -1.76 -0.78 -5.16
N LYS A 21 -1.31 -1.82 -4.47
CA LYS A 21 -1.71 -3.21 -4.70
C LYS A 21 -3.23 -3.40 -4.51
N TYR A 22 -3.76 -2.85 -3.43
CA TYR A 22 -5.19 -2.94 -3.13
C TYR A 22 -6.02 -2.06 -4.06
N ALA A 23 -5.60 -0.83 -4.34
CA ALA A 23 -6.27 0.04 -5.30
C ALA A 23 -6.41 -0.63 -6.68
N ARG A 24 -5.32 -1.26 -7.18
CA ARG A 24 -5.35 -2.00 -8.45
C ARG A 24 -6.32 -3.18 -8.40
N ARG A 25 -6.27 -3.98 -7.34
CA ARG A 25 -7.15 -5.14 -7.17
C ARG A 25 -8.62 -4.72 -7.11
N THR A 26 -8.95 -3.73 -6.29
CA THR A 26 -10.32 -3.21 -6.15
C THR A 26 -10.86 -2.70 -7.49
N ILE A 27 -10.06 -1.97 -8.27
CA ILE A 27 -10.47 -1.51 -9.60
C ILE A 27 -10.75 -2.69 -10.54
N LEU A 28 -9.94 -3.74 -10.52
CA LEU A 28 -10.16 -4.92 -11.34
C LEU A 28 -11.44 -5.65 -10.95
N GLU A 29 -11.68 -5.83 -9.65
CA GLU A 29 -12.89 -6.46 -9.13
C GLU A 29 -14.15 -5.65 -9.49
N LEU A 30 -14.11 -4.33 -9.34
CA LEU A 30 -15.21 -3.45 -9.73
C LEU A 30 -15.49 -3.48 -11.24
N LYS A 31 -14.45 -3.51 -12.08
CA LYS A 31 -14.61 -3.64 -13.54
C LYS A 31 -15.26 -4.96 -13.92
N SER A 32 -14.83 -6.06 -13.29
CA SER A 32 -15.42 -7.38 -13.52
C SER A 32 -16.89 -7.41 -13.11
N HIS A 33 -17.20 -6.86 -11.93
CA HIS A 33 -18.57 -6.78 -11.44
C HIS A 33 -19.47 -5.89 -12.31
N PHE A 34 -18.95 -4.76 -12.77
CA PHE A 34 -19.65 -3.88 -13.71
C PHE A 34 -20.00 -4.62 -15.03
N ALA A 35 -19.02 -5.36 -15.59
CA ALA A 35 -19.25 -6.13 -16.80
C ALA A 35 -20.32 -7.24 -16.59
N GLU A 36 -20.30 -7.91 -15.44
CA GLU A 36 -21.28 -8.92 -15.08
C GLU A 36 -22.70 -8.33 -14.98
N LEU A 37 -22.85 -7.20 -14.28
CA LEU A 37 -24.14 -6.51 -14.17
C LEU A 37 -24.68 -6.03 -15.52
N LYS A 38 -23.79 -5.46 -16.36
CA LYS A 38 -24.14 -5.05 -17.73
C LYS A 38 -24.61 -6.24 -18.56
N ASN A 39 -23.88 -7.36 -18.55
CA ASN A 39 -24.25 -8.55 -19.31
C ASN A 39 -25.58 -9.14 -18.83
N ARG A 40 -25.81 -9.23 -17.52
CA ARG A 40 -27.08 -9.68 -16.94
C ARG A 40 -28.25 -8.80 -17.42
N ALA A 41 -28.07 -7.49 -17.43
CA ALA A 41 -29.13 -6.57 -17.90
C ALA A 41 -29.39 -6.72 -19.41
N ILE A 42 -28.39 -7.04 -20.23
CA ILE A 42 -28.56 -7.36 -21.65
C ILE A 42 -29.32 -8.68 -21.81
N ASP A 43 -29.01 -9.70 -21.02
CA ASP A 43 -29.70 -11.00 -21.05
C ASP A 43 -31.18 -10.88 -20.62
N GLU A 44 -31.49 -9.89 -19.76
CA GLU A 44 -32.86 -9.50 -19.41
C GLU A 44 -33.60 -8.70 -20.49
N GLY A 45 -32.94 -8.43 -21.64
CA GLY A 45 -33.53 -7.78 -22.80
C GLY A 45 -33.39 -6.25 -22.86
N LEU A 46 -32.53 -5.66 -22.00
CA LEU A 46 -32.25 -4.23 -22.07
C LEU A 46 -31.30 -3.90 -23.24
N SER A 47 -31.47 -2.72 -23.82
CA SER A 47 -30.48 -2.20 -24.76
C SER A 47 -29.13 -1.96 -24.08
N GLU A 48 -28.03 -1.99 -24.83
CA GLU A 48 -26.69 -1.83 -24.29
C GLU A 48 -26.53 -0.54 -23.45
N GLY A 49 -27.08 0.58 -23.90
CA GLY A 49 -27.07 1.84 -23.16
C GLY A 49 -27.86 1.78 -21.85
N ALA A 50 -29.05 1.16 -21.86
CA ALA A 50 -29.87 0.99 -20.66
C ALA A 50 -29.20 0.01 -19.67
N ALA A 51 -28.59 -1.08 -20.17
CA ALA A 51 -27.85 -2.02 -19.37
C ALA A 51 -26.64 -1.37 -18.68
N GLN A 52 -25.92 -0.53 -19.40
CA GLN A 52 -24.79 0.21 -18.84
C GLN A 52 -25.24 1.21 -17.75
N GLN A 53 -26.35 1.91 -17.98
CA GLN A 53 -26.88 2.83 -16.98
C GLN A 53 -27.33 2.08 -15.72
N ARG A 54 -28.05 0.96 -15.89
CA ARG A 54 -28.48 0.14 -14.76
C ARG A 54 -27.30 -0.41 -13.95
N ALA A 55 -26.26 -0.93 -14.62
CA ALA A 55 -25.07 -1.40 -13.96
C ALA A 55 -24.36 -0.30 -13.16
N ARG A 56 -24.36 0.93 -13.69
CA ARG A 56 -23.82 2.10 -13.01
C ARG A 56 -24.63 2.50 -11.78
N ASP A 57 -25.95 2.50 -11.89
CA ASP A 57 -26.84 2.85 -10.77
C ASP A 57 -26.72 1.83 -9.64
N GLU A 58 -26.50 0.57 -9.98
CA GLU A 58 -26.35 -0.53 -9.03
C GLU A 58 -24.97 -0.51 -8.32
N ILE A 59 -23.88 -0.20 -9.02
CA ILE A 59 -22.55 -0.04 -8.42
C ILE A 59 -22.46 1.27 -7.62
N GLY A 60 -23.19 2.28 -7.98
CA GLY A 60 -23.12 3.61 -7.38
C GLY A 60 -22.10 4.53 -8.05
N ASN A 61 -21.98 5.74 -7.52
CA ASN A 61 -21.05 6.71 -8.06
C ASN A 61 -19.65 6.56 -7.44
N GLU A 62 -18.64 7.16 -8.08
CA GLU A 62 -17.24 7.10 -7.68
C GLU A 62 -17.01 7.55 -6.23
N GLY A 63 -17.76 8.55 -5.76
CA GLY A 63 -17.66 9.08 -4.39
C GLY A 63 -18.16 8.07 -3.34
N THR A 64 -19.23 7.33 -3.63
CA THR A 64 -19.77 6.30 -2.75
C THR A 64 -18.80 5.11 -2.65
N ILE A 65 -18.30 4.65 -3.78
CA ILE A 65 -17.31 3.56 -3.84
C ILE A 65 -16.04 3.94 -3.07
N LEU A 66 -15.55 5.15 -3.28
CA LEU A 66 -14.35 5.65 -2.60
C LEU A 66 -14.58 5.71 -1.08
N LYS A 67 -15.72 6.20 -0.63
CA LYS A 67 -16.07 6.25 0.79
C LYS A 67 -16.13 4.86 1.43
N GLU A 68 -16.69 3.88 0.73
CA GLU A 68 -16.75 2.50 1.18
C GLU A 68 -15.35 1.88 1.30
N VAL A 69 -14.50 2.05 0.28
CA VAL A 69 -13.11 1.58 0.31
C VAL A 69 -12.33 2.23 1.46
N LEU A 70 -12.52 3.53 1.69
CA LEU A 70 -11.84 4.26 2.76
C LEU A 70 -12.32 3.88 4.16
N SER A 71 -13.51 3.31 4.29
CA SER A 71 -14.04 2.79 5.56
C SER A 71 -13.30 1.54 6.05
N LYS A 72 -12.53 0.88 5.15
CA LYS A 72 -11.76 -0.35 5.46
C LYS A 72 -10.31 0.00 5.79
N PRO A 73 -9.93 0.07 7.08
CA PRO A 73 -8.58 0.46 7.49
C PRO A 73 -7.49 -0.52 7.03
N GLU A 74 -7.85 -1.78 6.75
CA GLU A 74 -6.93 -2.83 6.31
C GLU A 74 -6.31 -2.53 4.93
N LEU A 75 -6.98 -1.73 4.10
CA LEU A 75 -6.52 -1.39 2.75
C LEU A 75 -5.48 -0.28 2.73
N ARG A 76 -5.23 0.39 3.87
CA ARG A 76 -4.22 1.43 3.98
C ARG A 76 -2.81 0.82 4.08
N SER A 77 -1.85 1.48 3.47
CA SER A 77 -0.45 1.08 3.59
C SER A 77 0.06 1.18 5.03
N ILE A 78 0.91 0.24 5.47
CA ILE A 78 1.50 0.21 6.83
C ILE A 78 2.16 1.55 7.20
N PRO A 79 2.98 2.20 6.33
CA PRO A 79 3.59 3.50 6.64
C PRO A 79 2.58 4.62 6.88
N SER A 80 1.43 4.58 6.20
CA SER A 80 0.37 5.58 6.40
C SER A 80 -0.47 5.34 7.64
N ARG A 81 -0.46 4.10 8.15
CA ARG A 81 -1.17 3.69 9.36
C ARG A 81 -0.43 4.13 10.64
N PHE A 82 0.92 4.03 10.60
CA PHE A 82 1.78 4.38 11.71
C PHE A 82 2.99 5.24 11.26
N PRO A 83 2.76 6.46 10.74
CA PRO A 83 3.84 7.25 10.14
C PRO A 83 4.94 7.58 11.16
N ARG A 84 4.58 7.93 12.41
CA ARG A 84 5.54 8.30 13.46
C ARG A 84 6.43 7.12 13.84
N VAL A 85 5.85 5.92 13.96
CA VAL A 85 6.59 4.70 14.30
C VAL A 85 7.52 4.30 13.15
N PHE A 86 7.02 4.34 11.93
CA PHE A 86 7.78 3.92 10.75
C PHE A 86 8.96 4.86 10.45
N PHE A 87 8.73 6.18 10.49
CA PHE A 87 9.76 7.17 10.19
C PHE A 87 10.73 7.44 11.33
N ALA A 88 10.38 7.16 12.57
CA ALA A 88 11.27 7.30 13.73
C ALA A 88 12.02 6.00 14.02
N LEU A 89 11.35 4.85 14.01
CA LEU A 89 11.91 3.59 14.48
C LEU A 89 12.94 3.02 13.50
N ILE A 90 12.71 3.12 12.19
CA ILE A 90 13.64 2.58 11.18
C ILE A 90 15.00 3.29 11.19
N PRO A 91 15.09 4.62 11.08
CA PRO A 91 16.38 5.30 11.15
C PRO A 91 17.06 5.15 12.50
N THR A 92 16.31 5.13 13.61
CA THR A 92 16.87 4.92 14.95
C THR A 92 17.48 3.53 15.10
N LEU A 93 16.80 2.50 14.61
CA LEU A 93 17.31 1.12 14.63
C LEU A 93 18.54 0.96 13.74
N SER A 94 18.55 1.57 12.56
CA SER A 94 19.69 1.59 11.64
C SER A 94 20.91 2.25 12.28
N LEU A 95 20.72 3.38 12.93
CA LEU A 95 21.79 4.11 13.64
C LEU A 95 22.36 3.26 14.80
N LEU A 96 21.50 2.60 15.55
CA LEU A 96 21.89 1.74 16.66
C LEU A 96 22.73 0.53 16.17
N CYS A 97 22.33 -0.09 15.06
CA CYS A 97 23.07 -1.20 14.46
C CYS A 97 24.46 -0.76 13.96
N THR A 98 24.54 0.38 13.26
CA THR A 98 25.85 0.88 12.77
C THR A 98 26.77 1.26 13.90
N PHE A 99 26.27 1.89 14.96
CA PHE A 99 27.05 2.25 16.13
C PHE A 99 27.52 0.99 16.89
N GLY A 100 26.66 -0.01 17.03
CA GLY A 100 27.01 -1.30 17.65
C GLY A 100 28.13 -2.03 16.90
N LEU A 101 28.06 -2.07 15.56
CA LEU A 101 29.10 -2.67 14.74
C LEU A 101 30.44 -1.92 14.83
N ALA A 102 30.39 -0.58 14.86
CA ALA A 102 31.61 0.24 15.01
C ALA A 102 32.27 0.00 16.38
N LEU A 103 31.47 -0.05 17.44
CA LEU A 103 31.98 -0.31 18.78
C LEU A 103 32.60 -1.71 18.89
N PHE A 104 31.93 -2.73 18.33
CA PHE A 104 32.44 -4.09 18.30
C PHE A 104 33.77 -4.19 17.55
N SER A 105 33.87 -3.54 16.39
CA SER A 105 35.12 -3.49 15.61
C SER A 105 36.23 -2.80 16.36
N PHE A 106 35.93 -1.70 17.07
CA PHE A 106 36.93 -1.00 17.89
C PHE A 106 37.45 -1.89 19.05
N LEU A 107 36.57 -2.59 19.75
CA LEU A 107 36.95 -3.51 20.83
C LEU A 107 37.81 -4.66 20.33
N ALA A 108 37.47 -5.25 19.16
CA ALA A 108 38.26 -6.33 18.57
C ALA A 108 39.68 -5.88 18.19
N VAL A 109 39.84 -4.66 17.65
CA VAL A 109 41.14 -4.08 17.35
C VAL A 109 41.92 -3.80 18.63
N TYR A 110 41.27 -3.26 19.65
CA TYR A 110 41.89 -2.95 20.94
C TYR A 110 42.40 -4.23 21.65
N GLU A 111 41.63 -5.30 21.67
CA GLU A 111 42.06 -6.59 22.21
C GLU A 111 43.24 -7.19 21.43
N SER A 112 43.20 -7.08 20.09
CA SER A 112 44.31 -7.54 19.25
C SER A 112 45.60 -6.76 19.52
N TRP A 113 45.49 -5.46 19.71
CA TRP A 113 46.65 -4.62 20.06
C TRP A 113 47.25 -4.98 21.39
N ASN A 114 46.46 -5.14 22.45
CA ASN A 114 46.91 -5.53 23.76
C ASN A 114 47.57 -6.93 23.78
N ALA A 115 47.06 -7.86 22.95
CA ALA A 115 47.65 -9.19 22.81
C ALA A 115 49.05 -9.15 22.15
N ILE A 116 49.27 -8.21 21.22
CA ILE A 116 50.57 -8.02 20.57
C ILE A 116 51.57 -7.42 21.56
N GLU A 117 51.18 -6.41 22.36
CA GLU A 117 52.05 -5.83 23.39
C GLU A 117 52.41 -6.84 24.47
N ALA A 118 51.47 -7.66 24.94
CA ALA A 118 51.71 -8.69 25.95
C ALA A 118 52.58 -9.84 25.43
N GLY A 119 52.56 -10.16 24.12
CA GLY A 119 53.37 -11.18 23.48
C GLY A 119 54.81 -10.73 23.10
N GLY A 120 55.09 -9.43 23.15
CA GLY A 120 56.38 -8.85 22.80
C GLY A 120 57.42 -8.83 23.94
N GLU A 121 57.09 -9.30 25.15
CA GLU A 121 58.00 -9.37 26.30
C GLU A 121 58.61 -10.77 26.50
N LEU A 122 59.04 -11.43 25.43
CA LEU A 122 59.82 -12.66 25.51
C LEU A 122 61.25 -12.44 25.00
#